data_d7f86fb8f56aabad61ba9280f4b87b13
#
_entry.id   d7f86fb8f56aabad61ba9280f4b87b13
#
_cell.length_a   1.000
_cell.length_b   1.000
_cell.length_c   1.000
_cell.angle_alpha   90.00
_cell.angle_beta   90.00
_cell.angle_gamma   90.00
#
_symmetry.space_group_name_H-M   'P 1'
#
loop_
_entity.id
_entity.type
_entity.pdbx_description
1 polymer ?
#
loop_
_entity_poly.entity_id
_entity_poly.type
_entity_poly.pdbx_seq_one_letter_code
_entity_poly.pdbx_strand_id
1 'polypeptide(L)'
;RSLAASKKQYHLLAITPSFVQGEYWEAISEGIDKAASEMESYNITITKLFFDQYNNKTFDDIIRNLLNEKVDGVLIATLFTDSVIRLSQELDRNEIPYVYVDSNIGGQHQLAYFGTESYDAGVIAARLLMDRLSSSSDILMARIIHSGKNDSNQGKNRREGFCHYLTETGFNGNLHEVELKINDSVYNFMKLDEIFEANPNINGAVIFNSTCYILGNYLKARGMQSVKLVGYDLIGRNTQ
;
A
#
# COMPACT_ATOMS: atom_id res chain seq x y z
N ARG A 1 29.31 -22.51 6.43
CA ARG A 1 29.72 -21.87 7.69
C ARG A 1 28.49 -21.24 8.30
N SER A 2 28.17 -21.57 9.57
CA SER A 2 27.04 -20.95 10.30
C SER A 2 27.29 -19.45 10.49
N LEU A 3 26.28 -18.60 10.25
CA LEU A 3 26.34 -17.15 10.54
C LEU A 3 26.75 -16.88 11.98
N ALA A 4 26.32 -17.71 12.95
CA ALA A 4 26.68 -17.62 14.37
C ALA A 4 28.19 -17.79 14.64
N ALA A 5 28.97 -18.34 13.71
CA ALA A 5 30.44 -18.47 13.82
C ALA A 5 31.19 -17.30 13.16
N SER A 6 30.49 -16.36 12.53
CA SER A 6 31.10 -15.19 11.89
C SER A 6 31.37 -14.11 12.93
N LYS A 7 32.63 -13.60 12.97
CA LYS A 7 32.97 -12.38 13.72
C LYS A 7 32.56 -11.10 12.97
N LYS A 8 32.05 -11.22 11.75
CA LYS A 8 31.62 -10.07 10.94
C LYS A 8 30.30 -9.55 11.48
N GLN A 9 30.24 -8.27 11.73
CA GLN A 9 28.98 -7.54 11.99
C GLN A 9 28.35 -7.17 10.68
N TYR A 10 27.03 -7.31 10.59
CA TYR A 10 26.25 -6.90 9.44
C TYR A 10 25.31 -5.78 9.86
N HIS A 11 25.26 -4.72 9.07
CA HIS A 11 24.37 -3.59 9.29
C HIS A 11 23.36 -3.52 8.13
N LEU A 12 22.08 -3.72 8.45
CA LEU A 12 20.98 -3.63 7.49
C LEU A 12 20.17 -2.37 7.76
N LEU A 13 19.62 -1.79 6.71
CA LEU A 13 18.68 -0.68 6.81
C LEU A 13 17.28 -1.12 6.39
N ALA A 14 16.27 -0.59 7.07
CA ALA A 14 14.87 -0.72 6.69
C ALA A 14 14.28 0.67 6.46
N ILE A 15 13.98 0.99 5.20
CA ILE A 15 13.44 2.28 4.78
C ILE A 15 11.94 2.13 4.56
N THR A 16 11.14 2.65 5.48
CA THR A 16 9.68 2.48 5.48
C THR A 16 8.97 3.82 5.75
N PRO A 17 7.69 3.96 5.38
CA PRO A 17 6.90 5.11 5.80
C PRO A 17 6.81 5.23 7.32
N SER A 18 6.76 6.47 7.79
CA SER A 18 6.29 6.78 9.15
C SER A 18 4.79 6.47 9.25
N PHE A 19 4.33 6.14 10.45
CA PHE A 19 2.96 5.73 10.72
C PHE A 19 2.47 6.26 12.06
N VAL A 20 1.16 6.28 12.25
CA VAL A 20 0.52 6.40 13.56
C VAL A 20 -0.05 5.05 13.97
N GLN A 21 -0.33 4.90 15.26
CA GLN A 21 -0.86 3.66 15.82
C GLN A 21 -2.14 3.19 15.10
N GLY A 22 -2.20 1.91 14.78
CA GLY A 22 -3.30 1.26 14.07
C GLY A 22 -3.23 1.37 12.54
N GLU A 23 -2.15 1.90 11.97
CA GLU A 23 -1.94 1.96 10.52
C GLU A 23 -1.17 0.73 10.00
N TYR A 24 -1.27 0.49 8.70
CA TYR A 24 -0.64 -0.64 8.00
C TYR A 24 0.87 -0.75 8.28
N TRP A 25 1.59 0.38 8.24
CA TRP A 25 3.04 0.40 8.41
C TRP A 25 3.52 0.09 9.84
N GLU A 26 2.63 0.19 10.84
CA GLU A 26 2.94 -0.27 12.21
C GLU A 26 3.25 -1.77 12.23
N ALA A 27 2.39 -2.60 11.63
CA ALA A 27 2.58 -4.05 11.60
C ALA A 27 3.87 -4.45 10.88
N ILE A 28 4.24 -3.74 9.79
CA ILE A 28 5.52 -3.95 9.10
C ILE A 28 6.69 -3.59 10.02
N SER A 29 6.60 -2.44 10.72
CA SER A 29 7.64 -1.98 11.65
C SER A 29 7.83 -2.95 12.83
N GLU A 30 6.75 -3.49 13.39
CA GLU A 30 6.80 -4.50 14.45
C GLU A 30 7.45 -5.81 13.96
N GLY A 31 7.14 -6.22 12.73
CA GLY A 31 7.80 -7.37 12.10
C GLY A 31 9.31 -7.19 11.95
N ILE A 32 9.75 -5.97 11.57
CA ILE A 32 11.16 -5.62 11.49
C ILE A 32 11.81 -5.65 12.88
N ASP A 33 11.17 -5.12 13.92
CA ASP A 33 11.69 -5.14 15.30
C ASP A 33 11.85 -6.58 15.82
N LYS A 34 10.87 -7.42 15.54
CA LYS A 34 10.94 -8.84 15.88
C LYS A 34 12.12 -9.52 15.17
N ALA A 35 12.26 -9.31 13.88
CA ALA A 35 13.38 -9.85 13.10
C ALA A 35 14.73 -9.34 13.62
N ALA A 36 14.83 -8.03 13.97
CA ALA A 36 16.04 -7.45 14.53
C ALA A 36 16.44 -8.15 15.85
N SER A 37 15.48 -8.36 16.75
CA SER A 37 15.72 -9.07 18.03
C SER A 37 16.16 -10.53 17.82
N GLU A 38 15.56 -11.24 16.87
CA GLU A 38 15.93 -12.62 16.56
C GLU A 38 17.33 -12.73 15.91
N MET A 39 17.76 -11.70 15.18
CA MET A 39 19.02 -11.67 14.45
C MET A 39 20.20 -11.12 15.27
N GLU A 40 19.97 -10.54 16.45
CA GLU A 40 21.02 -9.97 17.30
C GLU A 40 22.13 -10.98 17.62
N SER A 41 21.77 -12.23 17.92
CA SER A 41 22.72 -13.32 18.19
C SER A 41 23.62 -13.70 17.01
N TYR A 42 23.27 -13.26 15.81
CA TYR A 42 24.04 -13.47 14.58
C TYR A 42 24.93 -12.27 14.19
N ASN A 43 25.06 -11.29 15.09
CA ASN A 43 25.76 -10.04 14.85
C ASN A 43 25.16 -9.23 13.67
N ILE A 44 23.83 -9.25 13.53
CA ILE A 44 23.08 -8.46 12.56
C ILE A 44 22.34 -7.37 13.31
N THR A 45 22.53 -6.12 12.90
CA THR A 45 21.78 -4.96 13.38
C THR A 45 20.90 -4.42 12.28
N ILE A 46 19.69 -4.00 12.62
CA ILE A 46 18.76 -3.38 11.67
C ILE A 46 18.42 -1.97 12.16
N THR A 47 18.71 -0.97 11.34
CA THR A 47 18.33 0.42 11.59
C THR A 47 17.11 0.78 10.75
N LYS A 48 16.06 1.31 11.38
CA LYS A 48 14.87 1.78 10.68
C LYS A 48 15.01 3.27 10.34
N LEU A 49 14.75 3.61 9.09
CA LEU A 49 14.69 4.97 8.57
C LEU A 49 13.27 5.23 8.08
N PHE A 50 12.65 6.30 8.60
CA PHE A 50 11.26 6.62 8.30
C PHE A 50 11.15 7.83 7.39
N PHE A 51 10.29 7.73 6.36
CA PHE A 51 9.94 8.84 5.49
C PHE A 51 8.44 9.15 5.56
N ASP A 52 8.07 10.37 5.21
CA ASP A 52 6.67 10.75 5.07
C ASP A 52 6.11 10.18 3.75
N GLN A 53 5.14 9.28 3.85
CA GLN A 53 4.49 8.64 2.69
C GLN A 53 3.80 9.62 1.73
N TYR A 54 3.60 10.86 2.15
CA TYR A 54 2.99 11.94 1.37
C TYR A 54 4.00 12.96 0.82
N ASN A 55 5.28 12.83 1.18
CA ASN A 55 6.33 13.77 0.80
C ASN A 55 7.59 13.05 0.30
N ASN A 56 7.69 12.90 -1.02
CA ASN A 56 8.83 12.23 -1.66
C ASN A 56 10.20 12.82 -1.28
N LYS A 57 10.25 14.13 -0.96
CA LYS A 57 11.51 14.78 -0.58
C LYS A 57 12.14 14.12 0.65
N THR A 58 11.33 13.68 1.61
CA THR A 58 11.83 13.00 2.82
C THR A 58 12.50 11.66 2.49
N PHE A 59 12.00 10.93 1.48
CA PHE A 59 12.63 9.72 0.97
C PHE A 59 13.94 10.04 0.24
N ASP A 60 13.95 11.07 -0.62
CA ASP A 60 15.16 11.51 -1.34
C ASP A 60 16.24 12.01 -0.37
N ASP A 61 15.87 12.60 0.78
CA ASP A 61 16.81 13.00 1.83
C ASP A 61 17.48 11.78 2.48
N ILE A 62 16.72 10.69 2.72
CA ILE A 62 17.27 9.42 3.21
C ILE A 62 18.28 8.85 2.21
N ILE A 63 17.95 8.81 0.91
CA ILE A 63 18.84 8.29 -0.14
C ILE A 63 20.18 9.02 -0.11
N ARG A 64 20.16 10.34 -0.04
CA ARG A 64 21.40 11.15 -0.04
C ARG A 64 22.32 10.85 1.14
N ASN A 65 21.77 10.54 2.31
CA ASN A 65 22.53 10.22 3.50
C ASN A 65 23.03 8.77 3.49
N LEU A 66 22.20 7.84 3.02
CA LEU A 66 22.50 6.40 2.98
C LEU A 66 23.76 6.07 2.19
N LEU A 67 23.97 6.74 1.07
CA LEU A 67 25.14 6.50 0.21
C LEU A 67 26.49 6.83 0.88
N ASN A 68 26.47 7.54 2.02
CA ASN A 68 27.66 7.84 2.81
C ASN A 68 27.88 6.84 3.96
N GLU A 69 26.95 5.91 4.18
CA GLU A 69 27.02 4.92 5.26
C GLU A 69 27.45 3.54 4.72
N LYS A 70 28.18 2.81 5.55
CA LYS A 70 28.52 1.44 5.23
C LYS A 70 27.37 0.51 5.65
N VAL A 71 26.63 0.00 4.68
CA VAL A 71 25.53 -0.94 4.90
C VAL A 71 25.75 -2.22 4.14
N ASP A 72 25.27 -3.35 4.69
CA ASP A 72 25.41 -4.67 4.08
C ASP A 72 24.12 -5.13 3.35
N GLY A 73 23.02 -4.39 3.47
CA GLY A 73 21.76 -4.66 2.77
C GLY A 73 20.65 -3.69 3.14
N VAL A 74 19.65 -3.56 2.26
CA VAL A 74 18.55 -2.59 2.44
C VAL A 74 17.20 -3.24 2.17
N LEU A 75 16.23 -3.03 3.07
CA LEU A 75 14.81 -3.27 2.85
C LEU A 75 14.14 -1.95 2.47
N ILE A 76 13.40 -1.93 1.38
CA ILE A 76 12.86 -0.70 0.79
C ILE A 76 11.36 -0.81 0.61
N ALA A 77 10.60 0.08 1.25
CA ALA A 77 9.19 0.30 0.92
C ALA A 77 9.05 1.10 -0.38
N THR A 78 8.31 0.58 -1.34
CA THR A 78 8.34 1.01 -2.75
C THR A 78 7.28 2.03 -3.13
N LEU A 79 6.95 2.99 -2.25
CA LEU A 79 5.89 3.98 -2.50
C LEU A 79 6.23 4.99 -3.60
N PHE A 80 7.49 5.43 -3.65
CA PHE A 80 7.95 6.45 -4.61
C PHE A 80 8.76 5.80 -5.72
N THR A 81 8.08 5.22 -6.71
CA THR A 81 8.66 4.38 -7.76
C THR A 81 9.94 4.95 -8.37
N ASP A 82 9.91 6.20 -8.83
CA ASP A 82 11.09 6.82 -9.49
C ASP A 82 12.28 6.97 -8.55
N SER A 83 12.04 7.33 -7.29
CA SER A 83 13.10 7.47 -6.29
C SER A 83 13.65 6.10 -5.86
N VAL A 84 12.78 5.09 -5.76
CA VAL A 84 13.20 3.72 -5.47
C VAL A 84 14.05 3.15 -6.61
N ILE A 85 13.69 3.38 -7.88
CA ILE A 85 14.49 2.96 -9.03
C ILE A 85 15.88 3.60 -8.97
N ARG A 86 15.97 4.92 -8.70
CA ARG A 86 17.28 5.59 -8.55
C ARG A 86 18.10 4.99 -7.41
N LEU A 87 17.47 4.75 -6.25
CA LEU A 87 18.14 4.10 -5.12
C LEU A 87 18.64 2.70 -5.50
N SER A 88 17.82 1.88 -6.14
CA SER A 88 18.16 0.53 -6.57
C SER A 88 19.38 0.53 -7.50
N GLN A 89 19.42 1.46 -8.46
CA GLN A 89 20.58 1.60 -9.36
C GLN A 89 21.85 2.00 -8.62
N GLU A 90 21.77 2.83 -7.57
CA GLU A 90 22.93 3.17 -6.74
C GLU A 90 23.37 1.99 -5.86
N LEU A 91 22.43 1.22 -5.32
CA LEU A 91 22.74 0.01 -4.56
C LEU A 91 23.41 -1.06 -5.44
N ASP A 92 22.91 -1.26 -6.68
CA ASP A 92 23.50 -2.15 -7.66
C ASP A 92 24.96 -1.75 -7.99
N ARG A 93 25.23 -0.45 -8.22
CA ARG A 93 26.60 0.05 -8.50
C ARG A 93 27.55 -0.20 -7.34
N ASN A 94 27.05 -0.19 -6.11
CA ASN A 94 27.84 -0.41 -4.90
C ASN A 94 27.80 -1.87 -4.43
N GLU A 95 27.21 -2.78 -5.20
CA GLU A 95 27.05 -4.21 -4.86
C GLU A 95 26.34 -4.43 -3.50
N ILE A 96 25.44 -3.54 -3.14
CA ILE A 96 24.64 -3.63 -1.90
C ILE A 96 23.33 -4.36 -2.22
N PRO A 97 23.07 -5.54 -1.64
CA PRO A 97 21.85 -6.28 -1.87
C PRO A 97 20.65 -5.57 -1.23
N TYR A 98 19.50 -5.68 -1.89
CA TYR A 98 18.27 -5.11 -1.38
C TYR A 98 17.04 -5.98 -1.65
N VAL A 99 16.00 -5.76 -0.87
CA VAL A 99 14.68 -6.39 -1.03
C VAL A 99 13.60 -5.32 -1.02
N TYR A 100 12.50 -5.61 -1.71
CA TYR A 100 11.33 -4.74 -1.72
C TYR A 100 10.25 -5.25 -0.77
N VAL A 101 9.50 -4.32 -0.19
CA VAL A 101 8.30 -4.60 0.62
C VAL A 101 7.13 -3.75 0.16
N ASP A 102 5.93 -4.30 0.24
CA ASP A 102 4.63 -3.72 -0.10
C ASP A 102 4.29 -3.76 -1.60
N SER A 103 5.07 -3.19 -2.49
CA SER A 103 4.84 -3.20 -3.92
C SER A 103 6.08 -3.63 -4.71
N ASN A 104 5.89 -4.40 -5.77
CA ASN A 104 7.00 -4.80 -6.64
C ASN A 104 7.25 -3.74 -7.73
N ILE A 105 8.53 -3.54 -8.07
CA ILE A 105 8.96 -2.73 -9.20
C ILE A 105 9.77 -3.62 -10.12
N GLY A 106 9.22 -3.92 -11.30
CA GLY A 106 9.89 -4.77 -12.28
C GLY A 106 11.16 -4.14 -12.87
N GLY A 107 12.05 -4.99 -13.39
CA GLY A 107 13.26 -4.55 -14.09
C GLY A 107 14.39 -4.06 -13.20
N GLN A 108 14.34 -4.34 -11.89
CA GLN A 108 15.43 -4.08 -10.95
C GLN A 108 16.07 -5.41 -10.49
N HIS A 109 17.20 -5.35 -9.76
CA HIS A 109 17.95 -6.52 -9.32
C HIS A 109 17.73 -6.87 -7.83
N GLN A 110 16.55 -6.54 -7.29
CA GLN A 110 16.21 -6.92 -5.91
C GLN A 110 16.31 -8.43 -5.70
N LEU A 111 16.84 -8.84 -4.54
CA LEU A 111 16.97 -10.27 -4.19
C LEU A 111 15.61 -10.94 -3.98
N ALA A 112 14.64 -10.18 -3.45
CA ALA A 112 13.30 -10.67 -3.19
C ALA A 112 12.30 -9.50 -3.10
N TYR A 113 11.03 -9.85 -3.22
CA TYR A 113 9.89 -8.99 -2.94
C TYR A 113 8.98 -9.65 -1.92
N PHE A 114 8.56 -8.89 -0.93
CA PHE A 114 7.61 -9.30 0.12
C PHE A 114 6.36 -8.42 0.04
N GLY A 115 5.30 -8.98 -0.48
CA GLY A 115 4.02 -8.29 -0.66
C GLY A 115 2.99 -9.18 -1.33
N THR A 116 1.86 -8.61 -1.71
CA THR A 116 0.80 -9.31 -2.44
C THR A 116 0.92 -9.08 -3.94
N GLU A 117 0.52 -10.06 -4.74
CA GLU A 117 0.30 -9.85 -6.17
C GLU A 117 -0.89 -8.89 -6.36
N SER A 118 -0.54 -7.63 -6.59
CA SER A 118 -1.52 -6.54 -6.54
C SER A 118 -2.60 -6.63 -7.60
N TYR A 119 -2.25 -7.10 -8.79
CA TYR A 119 -3.22 -7.33 -9.86
C TYR A 119 -4.24 -8.40 -9.46
N ASP A 120 -3.76 -9.56 -8.99
CA ASP A 120 -4.62 -10.66 -8.54
C ASP A 120 -5.48 -10.26 -7.33
N ALA A 121 -4.93 -9.44 -6.43
CA ALA A 121 -5.69 -8.88 -5.32
C ALA A 121 -6.85 -7.99 -5.81
N GLY A 122 -6.67 -7.27 -6.92
CA GLY A 122 -7.73 -6.54 -7.60
C GLY A 122 -8.81 -7.46 -8.19
N VAL A 123 -8.41 -8.51 -8.88
CA VAL A 123 -9.30 -9.56 -9.42
C VAL A 123 -10.15 -10.19 -8.30
N ILE A 124 -9.51 -10.55 -7.18
CA ILE A 124 -10.20 -11.13 -6.01
C ILE A 124 -11.21 -10.14 -5.43
N ALA A 125 -10.86 -8.87 -5.29
CA ALA A 125 -11.77 -7.84 -4.77
C ALA A 125 -13.00 -7.67 -5.67
N ALA A 126 -12.83 -7.65 -7.00
CA ALA A 126 -13.93 -7.60 -7.95
C ALA A 126 -14.84 -8.83 -7.82
N ARG A 127 -14.26 -10.03 -7.76
CA ARG A 127 -15.02 -11.28 -7.60
C ARG A 127 -15.84 -11.27 -6.31
N LEU A 128 -15.23 -10.93 -5.17
CA LEU A 128 -15.91 -10.84 -3.87
C LEU A 128 -17.09 -9.86 -3.89
N LEU A 129 -16.92 -8.74 -4.59
CA LEU A 129 -17.98 -7.74 -4.74
C LEU A 129 -19.10 -8.27 -5.64
N MET A 130 -18.76 -8.84 -6.80
CA MET A 130 -19.72 -9.38 -7.77
C MET A 130 -20.52 -10.57 -7.22
N ASP A 131 -19.98 -11.38 -6.32
CA ASP A 131 -20.71 -12.44 -5.63
C ASP A 131 -21.89 -11.91 -4.78
N ARG A 132 -21.94 -10.61 -4.53
CA ARG A 132 -22.94 -9.93 -3.69
C ARG A 132 -23.77 -8.90 -4.43
N LEU A 133 -23.49 -8.64 -5.70
CA LEU A 133 -24.13 -7.62 -6.52
C LEU A 133 -24.82 -8.21 -7.74
N SER A 134 -25.81 -7.48 -8.26
CA SER A 134 -26.30 -7.70 -9.62
C SER A 134 -25.27 -7.18 -10.63
N SER A 135 -25.16 -7.81 -11.79
CA SER A 135 -24.27 -7.36 -12.88
C SER A 135 -24.61 -5.96 -13.41
N SER A 136 -25.81 -5.47 -13.13
CA SER A 136 -26.27 -4.10 -13.48
C SER A 136 -26.17 -3.09 -12.34
N SER A 137 -25.63 -3.49 -11.17
CA SER A 137 -25.38 -2.57 -10.05
C SER A 137 -24.21 -1.65 -10.37
N ASP A 138 -24.33 -0.38 -10.03
CA ASP A 138 -23.19 0.54 -10.15
C ASP A 138 -22.19 0.34 -8.99
N ILE A 139 -20.92 0.59 -9.26
CA ILE A 139 -19.83 0.45 -8.31
C ILE A 139 -19.08 1.76 -8.15
N LEU A 140 -18.88 2.19 -6.90
CA LEU A 140 -18.02 3.30 -6.54
C LEU A 140 -16.58 2.83 -6.33
N MET A 141 -15.65 3.40 -7.08
CA MET A 141 -14.21 3.23 -6.89
C MET A 141 -13.65 4.49 -6.21
N ALA A 142 -13.22 4.35 -4.96
CA ALA A 142 -12.61 5.45 -4.23
C ALA A 142 -11.08 5.37 -4.28
N ARG A 143 -10.44 6.54 -4.32
CA ARG A 143 -8.99 6.68 -4.18
C ARG A 143 -8.65 7.82 -3.25
N ILE A 144 -7.52 7.68 -2.54
CA ILE A 144 -7.00 8.76 -1.71
C ILE A 144 -6.09 9.66 -2.55
N ILE A 145 -6.40 10.94 -2.56
CA ILE A 145 -5.51 11.92 -3.20
C ILE A 145 -4.44 12.39 -2.24
N HIS A 146 -3.21 12.40 -2.72
CA HIS A 146 -2.03 12.89 -2.02
C HIS A 146 -1.40 14.02 -2.82
N SER A 147 -1.58 15.27 -2.41
CA SER A 147 -0.84 16.44 -2.92
C SER A 147 -0.58 16.44 -4.45
N GLY A 148 -1.57 16.05 -5.26
CA GLY A 148 -1.49 16.07 -6.72
C GLY A 148 -0.69 14.95 -7.37
N LYS A 149 -0.34 13.87 -6.66
CA LYS A 149 0.38 12.71 -7.23
C LYS A 149 -0.52 11.50 -7.44
N ASN A 150 -0.15 10.71 -8.45
CA ASN A 150 -0.81 9.47 -8.85
C ASN A 150 -0.80 8.41 -7.73
N ASP A 151 -1.74 7.48 -7.81
CA ASP A 151 -1.79 6.27 -6.98
C ASP A 151 -0.45 5.53 -6.97
N SER A 152 -0.17 4.80 -5.88
CA SER A 152 0.95 3.87 -5.81
C SER A 152 0.83 2.80 -6.91
N ASN A 153 1.93 2.17 -7.30
CA ASN A 153 1.90 1.04 -8.24
C ASN A 153 0.94 -0.06 -7.78
N GLN A 154 0.90 -0.30 -6.47
CA GLN A 154 -0.02 -1.26 -5.87
C GLN A 154 -1.50 -0.88 -6.15
N GLY A 155 -1.88 0.38 -5.91
CA GLY A 155 -3.24 0.86 -6.16
C GLY A 155 -3.63 0.78 -7.63
N LYS A 156 -2.70 1.14 -8.53
CA LYS A 156 -2.91 1.03 -9.99
C LYS A 156 -3.14 -0.42 -10.43
N ASN A 157 -2.27 -1.33 -10.01
CA ASN A 157 -2.35 -2.74 -10.38
C ASN A 157 -3.62 -3.39 -9.81
N ARG A 158 -4.00 -3.07 -8.55
CA ARG A 158 -5.28 -3.53 -7.97
C ARG A 158 -6.47 -3.05 -8.78
N ARG A 159 -6.48 -1.77 -9.16
CA ARG A 159 -7.54 -1.20 -9.99
C ARG A 159 -7.60 -1.87 -11.37
N GLU A 160 -6.46 -2.10 -12.00
CA GLU A 160 -6.38 -2.78 -13.29
C GLU A 160 -6.96 -4.20 -13.23
N GLY A 161 -6.53 -5.01 -12.26
CA GLY A 161 -7.06 -6.36 -12.05
C GLY A 161 -8.56 -6.36 -11.73
N PHE A 162 -9.03 -5.39 -10.94
CA PHE A 162 -10.45 -5.21 -10.63
C PHE A 162 -11.28 -4.93 -11.89
N CYS A 163 -10.88 -3.94 -12.68
CA CYS A 163 -11.59 -3.58 -13.92
C CYS A 163 -11.52 -4.69 -14.97
N HIS A 164 -10.38 -5.39 -15.08
CA HIS A 164 -10.23 -6.52 -15.99
C HIS A 164 -11.24 -7.62 -15.68
N TYR A 165 -11.34 -8.05 -14.41
CA TYR A 165 -12.32 -9.05 -13.99
C TYR A 165 -13.78 -8.64 -14.33
N LEU A 166 -14.15 -7.39 -14.06
CA LEU A 166 -15.49 -6.90 -14.38
C LEU A 166 -15.77 -6.98 -15.89
N THR A 167 -14.79 -6.64 -16.72
CA THR A 167 -14.92 -6.71 -18.18
C THR A 167 -15.09 -8.15 -18.65
N GLU A 168 -14.28 -9.08 -18.16
CA GLU A 168 -14.34 -10.50 -18.56
C GLU A 168 -15.63 -11.19 -18.13
N THR A 169 -16.21 -10.77 -17.00
CA THR A 169 -17.43 -11.38 -16.45
C THR A 169 -18.72 -10.76 -16.94
N GLY A 170 -18.65 -9.80 -17.88
CA GLY A 170 -19.83 -9.18 -18.49
C GLY A 170 -20.56 -8.22 -17.55
N PHE A 171 -19.83 -7.56 -16.67
CA PHE A 171 -20.39 -6.45 -15.87
C PHE A 171 -20.90 -5.34 -16.79
N ASN A 172 -22.13 -4.90 -16.55
CA ASN A 172 -22.84 -3.91 -17.38
C ASN A 172 -23.37 -2.70 -16.58
N GLY A 173 -23.01 -2.59 -15.30
CA GLY A 173 -23.25 -1.39 -14.50
C GLY A 173 -22.24 -0.28 -14.80
N ASN A 174 -22.39 0.86 -14.14
CA ASN A 174 -21.46 1.97 -14.26
C ASN A 174 -20.39 1.92 -13.17
N LEU A 175 -19.18 2.37 -13.52
CA LEU A 175 -18.09 2.60 -12.57
C LEU A 175 -18.00 4.10 -12.29
N HIS A 176 -18.18 4.47 -11.03
CA HIS A 176 -18.08 5.86 -10.57
C HIS A 176 -16.79 6.04 -9.79
N GLU A 177 -16.10 7.16 -9.97
CA GLU A 177 -14.85 7.44 -9.25
C GLU A 177 -15.02 8.61 -8.28
N VAL A 178 -14.42 8.51 -7.09
CA VAL A 178 -14.37 9.58 -6.11
C VAL A 178 -12.97 9.73 -5.52
N GLU A 179 -12.55 10.98 -5.39
CA GLU A 179 -11.30 11.33 -4.73
C GLU A 179 -11.57 11.74 -3.28
N LEU A 180 -10.89 11.10 -2.35
CA LEU A 180 -11.01 11.31 -0.92
C LEU A 180 -9.68 11.76 -0.33
N LYS A 181 -9.72 12.37 0.85
CA LYS A 181 -8.55 12.83 1.62
C LYS A 181 -8.45 12.07 2.93
N ILE A 182 -7.24 11.70 3.32
CA ILE A 182 -7.04 10.85 4.52
C ILE A 182 -7.47 11.52 5.83
N ASN A 183 -7.31 12.83 5.96
CA ASN A 183 -7.55 13.57 7.19
C ASN A 183 -8.60 14.69 7.03
N ASP A 184 -9.50 14.59 6.06
CA ASP A 184 -10.54 15.59 5.81
C ASP A 184 -11.91 14.92 5.68
N SER A 185 -12.48 14.55 6.83
CA SER A 185 -13.77 13.88 6.88
C SER A 185 -14.91 14.74 6.34
N VAL A 186 -14.84 16.06 6.51
CA VAL A 186 -15.88 17.00 6.01
C VAL A 186 -15.90 16.97 4.48
N TYR A 187 -14.72 17.10 3.85
CA TYR A 187 -14.58 16.99 2.41
C TYR A 187 -15.07 15.64 1.90
N ASN A 188 -14.66 14.55 2.57
CA ASN A 188 -15.03 13.20 2.18
C ASN A 188 -16.55 12.98 2.21
N PHE A 189 -17.21 13.41 3.30
CA PHE A 189 -18.65 13.29 3.43
C PHE A 189 -19.37 14.08 2.34
N MET A 190 -18.97 15.32 2.09
CA MET A 190 -19.53 16.15 1.02
C MET A 190 -19.41 15.45 -0.36
N LYS A 191 -18.21 14.92 -0.69
CA LYS A 191 -17.99 14.25 -1.98
C LYS A 191 -18.76 12.95 -2.12
N LEU A 192 -18.89 12.21 -1.04
CA LEU A 192 -19.66 10.97 -1.01
C LEU A 192 -21.17 11.24 -1.06
N ASP A 193 -21.69 12.27 -0.39
CA ASP A 193 -23.07 12.69 -0.51
C ASP A 193 -23.39 13.07 -1.97
N GLU A 194 -22.57 13.94 -2.60
CA GLU A 194 -22.74 14.34 -4.00
C GLU A 194 -22.84 13.14 -4.95
N ILE A 195 -21.94 12.15 -4.82
CA ILE A 195 -21.88 11.04 -5.76
C ILE A 195 -23.00 10.02 -5.54
N PHE A 196 -23.35 9.71 -4.29
CA PHE A 196 -24.44 8.78 -3.98
C PHE A 196 -25.82 9.37 -4.29
N GLU A 197 -26.03 10.69 -4.09
CA GLU A 197 -27.26 11.36 -4.48
C GLU A 197 -27.44 11.40 -6.00
N ALA A 198 -26.36 11.66 -6.75
CA ALA A 198 -26.40 11.66 -8.21
C ALA A 198 -26.56 10.26 -8.82
N ASN A 199 -26.15 9.21 -8.11
CA ASN A 199 -26.09 7.83 -8.63
C ASN A 199 -26.72 6.83 -7.63
N PRO A 200 -28.03 6.79 -7.50
CA PRO A 200 -28.74 5.98 -6.49
C PRO A 200 -28.61 4.46 -6.75
N ASN A 201 -28.12 4.05 -7.92
CA ASN A 201 -27.91 2.64 -8.26
C ASN A 201 -26.54 2.11 -7.79
N ILE A 202 -25.73 2.92 -7.10
CA ILE A 202 -24.46 2.47 -6.50
C ILE A 202 -24.81 1.52 -5.33
N ASN A 203 -24.50 0.23 -5.52
CA ASN A 203 -24.72 -0.82 -4.54
C ASN A 203 -23.39 -1.49 -4.12
N GLY A 204 -22.30 -1.18 -4.79
CA GLY A 204 -20.96 -1.63 -4.47
C GLY A 204 -19.98 -0.49 -4.29
N ALA A 205 -18.97 -0.69 -3.45
CA ALA A 205 -17.89 0.27 -3.26
C ALA A 205 -16.57 -0.46 -3.03
N VAL A 206 -15.47 0.11 -3.54
CA VAL A 206 -14.12 -0.41 -3.35
C VAL A 206 -13.12 0.74 -3.14
N ILE A 207 -12.11 0.49 -2.33
CA ILE A 207 -10.94 1.36 -2.21
C ILE A 207 -9.68 0.48 -2.28
N PHE A 208 -8.69 0.90 -3.07
CA PHE A 208 -7.55 0.05 -3.45
C PHE A 208 -6.35 0.14 -2.49
N ASN A 209 -6.55 0.67 -1.28
CA ASN A 209 -5.54 0.77 -0.23
C ASN A 209 -6.11 0.42 1.15
N SER A 210 -5.32 0.59 2.21
CA SER A 210 -5.66 0.26 3.60
C SER A 210 -6.67 1.22 4.28
N THR A 211 -7.31 2.14 3.54
CA THR A 211 -8.17 3.19 4.13
C THR A 211 -9.67 2.93 3.98
N CYS A 212 -10.10 1.67 3.84
CA CYS A 212 -11.51 1.35 3.62
C CYS A 212 -12.42 1.81 4.76
N TYR A 213 -11.90 2.05 5.96
CA TYR A 213 -12.61 2.64 7.09
C TYR A 213 -13.24 4.01 6.75
N ILE A 214 -12.67 4.78 5.80
CA ILE A 214 -13.25 6.07 5.38
C ILE A 214 -14.62 5.85 4.75
N LEU A 215 -14.72 4.91 3.80
CA LEU A 215 -16.00 4.53 3.21
C LEU A 215 -16.92 3.85 4.22
N GLY A 216 -16.39 2.92 5.02
CA GLY A 216 -17.15 2.23 6.06
C GLY A 216 -17.82 3.16 7.05
N ASN A 217 -17.09 4.16 7.55
CA ASN A 217 -17.61 5.18 8.47
C ASN A 217 -18.71 6.04 7.81
N TYR A 218 -18.52 6.43 6.56
CA TYR A 218 -19.53 7.15 5.81
C TYR A 218 -20.81 6.33 5.63
N LEU A 219 -20.70 5.11 5.12
CA LEU A 219 -21.85 4.22 4.88
C LEU A 219 -22.61 3.93 6.17
N LYS A 220 -21.90 3.70 7.28
CA LYS A 220 -22.49 3.52 8.62
C LYS A 220 -23.22 4.77 9.07
N ALA A 221 -22.60 5.96 8.94
CA ALA A 221 -23.21 7.23 9.35
C ALA A 221 -24.47 7.59 8.54
N ARG A 222 -24.53 7.21 7.26
CA ARG A 222 -25.71 7.43 6.39
C ARG A 222 -26.73 6.28 6.42
N GLY A 223 -26.48 5.23 7.21
CA GLY A 223 -27.39 4.06 7.28
C GLY A 223 -27.44 3.24 5.98
N MET A 224 -26.42 3.32 5.12
CA MET A 224 -26.38 2.69 3.78
C MET A 224 -25.89 1.23 3.86
N GLN A 225 -26.55 0.39 4.66
CA GLN A 225 -26.16 -1.01 4.92
C GLN A 225 -26.31 -1.93 3.68
N SER A 226 -27.06 -1.51 2.67
CA SER A 226 -27.22 -2.26 1.41
C SER A 226 -25.98 -2.21 0.54
N VAL A 227 -25.18 -1.15 0.62
CA VAL A 227 -23.95 -0.98 -0.17
C VAL A 227 -22.90 -1.95 0.33
N LYS A 228 -22.39 -2.79 -0.59
CA LYS A 228 -21.34 -3.77 -0.31
C LYS A 228 -19.98 -3.10 -0.47
N LEU A 229 -19.17 -3.13 0.58
CA LEU A 229 -17.84 -2.55 0.59
C LEU A 229 -16.77 -3.64 0.60
N VAL A 230 -15.80 -3.52 -0.31
CA VAL A 230 -14.58 -4.31 -0.31
C VAL A 230 -13.39 -3.37 -0.12
N GLY A 231 -12.48 -3.77 0.73
CA GLY A 231 -11.23 -3.05 1.00
C GLY A 231 -10.09 -4.03 1.26
N TYR A 232 -8.95 -3.48 1.64
CA TYR A 232 -7.72 -4.23 1.88
C TYR A 232 -7.28 -4.01 3.32
N ASP A 233 -6.45 -4.95 3.81
CA ASP A 233 -5.75 -4.93 5.10
C ASP A 233 -6.67 -5.00 6.34
N LEU A 234 -6.40 -5.99 7.19
CA LEU A 234 -7.11 -6.22 8.45
C LEU A 234 -6.49 -5.36 9.58
N ILE A 235 -6.42 -4.06 9.37
CA ILE A 235 -6.02 -3.12 10.42
C ILE A 235 -7.20 -2.77 11.33
N GLY A 236 -6.92 -2.39 12.59
CA GLY A 236 -7.97 -2.14 13.58
C GLY A 236 -9.04 -1.14 13.14
N ARG A 237 -8.70 -0.13 12.34
CA ARG A 237 -9.65 0.85 11.78
C ARG A 237 -10.57 0.27 10.72
N ASN A 238 -10.15 -0.78 10.01
CA ASN A 238 -10.94 -1.42 8.94
C ASN A 238 -11.91 -2.49 9.48
N THR A 239 -11.73 -2.93 10.73
CA THR A 239 -12.51 -4.01 11.34
C THR A 239 -13.52 -3.55 12.37
N GLN A 240 -13.68 -2.26 12.58
CA GLN A 240 -14.68 -1.61 13.45
C GLN A 240 -15.94 -1.23 12.67
#